data_251841a6d095427aab28905dcb368c01
#
_entry.id   251841a6d095427aab28905dcb368c01
#
_cell.length_a   1.000
_cell.length_b   1.000
_cell.length_c   1.000
_cell.angle_alpha   90.00
_cell.angle_beta   90.00
_cell.angle_gamma   90.00
#
_symmetry.space_group_name_H-M   'P 1'
#
loop_
_entity.id
_entity.type
_entity.pdbx_description
1 polymer ?
#
loop_
_entity_poly.entity_id
_entity_poly.type
_entity_poly.pdbx_seq_one_letter_code
_entity_poly.pdbx_strand_id
1 'polypeptide(L)' 'TFLEYTNHLRLECAKAMLLCDHTTKIEAIAACSGFNSVRTFYRLFQKYYRLTPSEFRERVVVQNPSLLNEEYKSG' A
#
# COMPACT_ATOMS: atom_id res chain seq x y z
N THR A 1 -6.53 -10.09 19.03
CA THR A 1 -5.59 -11.13 19.37
C THR A 1 -4.19 -10.75 18.90
N PHE A 2 -3.23 -11.53 19.31
CA PHE A 2 -1.86 -11.28 18.96
C PHE A 2 -1.67 -11.33 17.44
N LEU A 3 -2.30 -12.30 16.80
CA LEU A 3 -2.17 -12.45 15.37
C LEU A 3 -2.79 -11.27 14.62
N GLU A 4 -3.92 -10.78 15.10
CA GLU A 4 -4.56 -9.65 14.49
C GLU A 4 -3.69 -8.40 14.63
N TYR A 5 -3.08 -8.25 15.76
CA TYR A 5 -2.20 -7.12 16.02
C TYR A 5 -0.99 -7.18 15.08
N THR A 6 -0.41 -8.37 14.94
CA THR A 6 0.74 -8.55 14.06
C THR A 6 0.37 -8.27 12.61
N ASN A 7 -0.80 -8.73 12.16
CA ASN A 7 -1.24 -8.50 10.82
C ASN A 7 -1.49 -7.01 10.58
N HIS A 8 -2.01 -6.33 11.58
CA HIS A 8 -2.26 -4.90 11.46
C HIS A 8 -0.93 -4.15 11.31
N LEU A 9 0.10 -4.54 12.06
CA LEU A 9 1.40 -3.92 11.94
C LEU A 9 2.00 -4.17 10.56
N ARG A 10 1.82 -5.35 10.04
CA ARG A 10 2.32 -5.69 8.71
C ARG A 10 1.61 -4.86 7.65
N LEU A 11 0.31 -4.65 7.81
CA LEU A 11 -0.45 -3.84 6.87
C LEU A 11 -0.03 -2.38 6.94
N GLU A 12 0.25 -1.88 8.13
CA GLU A 12 0.70 -0.50 8.29
C GLU A 12 2.05 -0.32 7.62
N CYS A 13 2.92 -1.31 7.73
CA CYS A 13 4.22 -1.26 7.11
C CYS A 13 4.07 -1.23 5.58
N ALA A 14 3.20 -2.08 5.06
CA ALA A 14 2.95 -2.14 3.63
C ALA A 14 2.34 -0.84 3.13
N LYS A 15 1.44 -0.26 3.92
CA LYS A 15 0.79 0.98 3.56
C LYS A 15 1.83 2.10 3.44
N ALA A 16 2.75 2.15 4.38
CA ALA A 16 3.80 3.15 4.34
C ALA A 16 4.66 2.99 3.09
N MET A 17 4.96 1.76 2.71
CA MET A 17 5.74 1.50 1.52
C MET A 17 4.99 1.91 0.26
N LEU A 18 3.69 1.67 0.25
CA LEU A 18 2.87 2.06 -0.90
C LEU A 18 2.83 3.59 -1.04
N LEU A 19 2.89 4.29 0.06
CA LEU A 19 2.88 5.74 0.03
C LEU A 19 4.21 6.32 -0.43
N CYS A 20 5.30 5.64 -0.12
CA CYS A 20 6.62 6.13 -0.45
C CYS A 20 7.18 5.62 -1.77
N ASP A 21 6.75 4.46 -2.19
CA ASP A 21 7.34 3.83 -3.36
C ASP A 21 6.26 3.43 -4.34
N HIS A 22 6.18 4.11 -5.45
CA HIS A 22 5.14 3.85 -6.44
C HIS A 22 5.62 2.94 -7.56
N THR A 23 6.84 2.45 -7.47
CA THR A 23 7.40 1.63 -8.53
C THR A 23 7.61 0.17 -8.16
N THR A 24 7.77 -0.12 -6.88
CA THR A 24 8.01 -1.49 -6.45
C THR A 24 6.73 -2.32 -6.63
N LYS A 25 6.90 -3.54 -7.06
CA LYS A 25 5.76 -4.42 -7.26
C LYS A 25 5.06 -4.69 -5.94
N ILE A 26 3.75 -4.78 -6.01
CA ILE A 26 2.93 -5.05 -4.83
C ILE A 26 3.38 -6.35 -4.15
N GLU A 27 3.75 -7.35 -4.92
CA GLU A 27 4.21 -8.62 -4.37
C GLU A 27 5.45 -8.43 -3.51
N ALA A 28 6.35 -7.59 -3.96
CA ALA A 28 7.57 -7.33 -3.21
C ALA A 28 7.25 -6.58 -1.91
N ILE A 29 6.30 -5.68 -1.97
CA ILE A 29 5.87 -4.93 -0.79
C ILE A 29 5.28 -5.89 0.24
N ALA A 30 4.46 -6.83 -0.23
CA ALA A 30 3.85 -7.81 0.66
C ALA A 30 4.93 -8.64 1.36
N ALA A 31 5.91 -9.09 0.61
CA ALA A 31 6.99 -9.90 1.16
C ALA A 31 7.81 -9.10 2.17
N CYS A 32 8.12 -7.87 1.84
CA CYS A 32 8.90 -7.02 2.74
C CYS A 32 8.14 -6.69 4.02
N SER A 33 6.82 -6.71 3.94
CA SER A 33 6.00 -6.42 5.09
C SER A 33 5.76 -7.64 5.97
N GLY A 34 6.26 -8.79 5.55
CA GLY A 34 6.16 -9.98 6.37
C GLY A 34 5.03 -10.94 6.02
N PHE A 35 4.38 -10.73 4.90
CA PHE A 35 3.31 -11.64 4.50
C PHE A 35 3.89 -12.82 3.74
N ASN A 36 3.38 -14.01 4.03
CA ASN A 36 3.84 -15.21 3.38
C ASN A 36 3.28 -15.34 1.97
N SER A 37 2.20 -14.68 1.70
CA SER A 37 1.52 -14.84 0.42
C SER A 37 0.90 -13.52 0.03
N VAL A 38 1.02 -13.15 -1.22
CA VAL A 38 0.45 -11.91 -1.71
C VAL A 38 -1.08 -12.01 -1.68
N ARG A 39 -1.60 -13.21 -1.80
CA ARG A 39 -3.04 -13.41 -1.75
C ARG A 39 -3.59 -13.05 -0.38
N THR A 40 -2.91 -13.48 0.67
CA THR A 40 -3.30 -13.15 2.03
C THR A 40 -3.18 -11.64 2.25
N PHE A 41 -2.14 -11.04 1.72
CA PHE A 41 -1.93 -9.62 1.83
C PHE A 41 -3.09 -8.86 1.19
N TYR A 42 -3.48 -9.23 -0.03
CA TYR A 42 -4.58 -8.58 -0.71
C TYR A 42 -5.88 -8.72 0.08
N ARG A 43 -6.14 -9.92 0.57
CA ARG A 43 -7.36 -10.19 1.30
C ARG A 43 -7.46 -9.35 2.57
N LEU A 44 -6.38 -9.30 3.34
CA LEU A 44 -6.37 -8.54 4.57
C LEU A 44 -6.40 -7.03 4.30
N PHE A 45 -5.70 -6.60 3.28
CA PHE A 45 -5.69 -5.19 2.93
C PHE A 45 -7.10 -4.73 2.58
N GLN A 46 -7.80 -5.49 1.76
CA GLN A 46 -9.17 -5.16 1.40
C GLN A 46 -10.09 -5.19 2.61
N LYS A 47 -9.85 -6.12 3.50
CA LYS A 47 -10.68 -6.23 4.68
C LYS A 47 -10.55 -5.01 5.59
N TYR A 48 -9.35 -4.52 5.78
CA TYR A 48 -9.13 -3.41 6.69
C TYR A 48 -9.27 -2.04 6.03
N TYR A 49 -8.91 -1.93 4.78
CA TYR A 49 -8.93 -0.62 4.11
C TYR A 49 -9.96 -0.50 3.00
N ARG A 50 -10.65 -1.57 2.71
CA ARG A 50 -11.71 -1.60 1.69
C ARG A 50 -11.22 -1.28 0.28
N LEU A 51 -9.92 -1.44 0.05
CA LEU A 51 -9.32 -1.22 -1.25
C LEU A 51 -8.24 -2.26 -1.47
N THR A 52 -7.90 -2.54 -2.71
CA THR A 52 -6.74 -3.38 -2.97
C THR A 52 -5.51 -2.51 -2.80
N PRO A 53 -4.34 -3.10 -2.58
CA PRO A 53 -3.10 -2.32 -2.48
C PRO A 53 -2.84 -1.49 -3.72
N SER A 54 -3.19 -2.03 -4.88
CA SER A 54 -3.00 -1.35 -6.14
C SER A 54 -3.89 -0.11 -6.22
N GLU A 55 -5.15 -0.27 -5.85
CA GLU A 55 -6.09 0.84 -5.83
C GLU A 55 -5.67 1.90 -4.84
N PHE A 56 -5.17 1.46 -3.70
CA PHE A 56 -4.73 2.38 -2.67
C PHE A 56 -3.59 3.25 -3.19
N ARG A 57 -2.62 2.63 -3.86
CA ARG A 57 -1.48 3.35 -4.38
C ARG A 57 -1.91 4.35 -5.45
N GLU A 58 -2.84 3.97 -6.29
CA GLU A 58 -3.34 4.85 -7.32
C GLU A 58 -4.10 6.03 -6.71
N ARG A 59 -4.89 5.77 -5.70
CA ARG A 59 -5.66 6.82 -5.06
C ARG A 59 -4.78 7.82 -4.34
N VAL A 60 -3.67 7.34 -3.78
CA VAL A 60 -2.75 8.22 -3.09
C VAL A 60 -2.14 9.19 -4.09
N VAL A 61 -1.78 8.70 -5.24
CA VAL A 61 -1.21 9.56 -6.28
C VAL A 61 -2.22 10.60 -6.71
N VAL A 62 -3.46 10.19 -6.87
CA VAL A 62 -4.51 11.10 -7.28
C VAL A 62 -4.83 12.12 -6.19
N GLN A 63 -4.89 11.68 -4.96
CA GLN A 63 -5.23 12.56 -3.86
C GLN A 63 -4.11 13.48 -3.44
N ASN A 64 -2.91 13.20 -3.88
CA ASN A 64 -1.78 14.06 -3.59
C ASN A 64 -1.31 14.67 -4.88
N PRO A 65 -2.05 15.63 -5.39
CA PRO A 65 -1.72 16.24 -6.67
C PRO A 65 -0.35 16.88 -6.67
N SER A 66 0.18 17.19 -5.53
CA SER A 66 1.51 17.77 -5.49
C SER A 66 2.55 16.79 -6.00
N LEU A 67 2.27 15.51 -5.92
CA LEU A 67 3.19 14.51 -6.44
C LEU A 67 3.16 14.48 -7.95
N LEU A 68 2.00 14.82 -8.51
CA LEU A 68 1.86 14.83 -9.94
C LEU A 68 2.16 16.20 -10.45
N ASN A 69 1.77 17.19 -9.71
CA ASN A 69 1.90 18.53 -10.11
C ASN A 69 3.22 19.10 -10.19
N GLU A 70 4.18 18.46 -9.68
CA GLU A 70 5.45 18.97 -9.75
C GLU A 70 5.77 19.25 -11.12
N GLU A 71 5.52 18.38 -11.98
CA GLU A 71 5.81 18.60 -13.30
C GLU A 71 4.67 19.17 -14.01
N TYR A 72 3.48 18.91 -13.64
CA TYR A 72 2.39 19.38 -14.30
C TYR A 72 2.11 20.78 -14.04
N LYS A 73 2.37 21.18 -12.85
CA LYS A 73 2.16 22.43 -12.47
C LYS A 73 3.07 23.39 -13.02
N SER A 74 4.21 22.97 -13.26
CA SER A 74 5.12 23.86 -13.82
C SER A 74 4.65 24.19 -15.16
N GLY A 75 3.78 23.42 -15.62
CA GLY A 75 3.19 23.74 -16.88
C GLY A 75 2.15 24.80 -16.75
#